data_34266e475466668965f4ba9074c6e014
#
_entry.id   34266e475466668965f4ba9074c6e014
#
_cell.length_a   1.000
_cell.length_b   1.000
_cell.length_c   1.000
_cell.angle_alpha   90.00
_cell.angle_beta   90.00
_cell.angle_gamma   90.00
#
_symmetry.space_group_name_H-M   'P 1'
#
loop_
_entity.id
_entity.type
_entity.pdbx_description
1 polymer ?
#
loop_
_entity_poly.entity_id
_entity_poly.type
_entity_poly.pdbx_seq_one_letter_code
_entity_poly.pdbx_strand_id
1 'polypeptide(L)'
;MAVTKTHPIKSTLKAAIDYILNPEKTDGKLLASSFGCGLETADIEFAWTREAAGDRGTHLGRHLIQSFAVGETTPEEAHKIGMELAQAVLGGKYEFVLTTHVDKDHLHNHLIFNAVSFVDYKKYHSNKQSYHAIRRTSDRICKEHGLSVVVPGQDKGKSYAEYTAEKQGTSYKAKLKTAIDTLIPQVKDFDELLRRLQEMGYEIKQGKYISFRAAGQERFTRTKTLGAAYTEEAIKERIKGVYVAKTKTL
;
A
#
# COMPACT_ATOMS: atom_id res chain seq x y z
N MET A 1 9.47 7.41 -0.78
CA MET A 1 8.88 6.46 0.22
C MET A 1 8.35 5.25 -0.52
N ALA A 2 8.97 4.07 -0.34
CA ALA A 2 8.60 2.86 -1.08
C ALA A 2 7.41 2.13 -0.45
N VAL A 3 6.54 1.58 -1.30
CA VAL A 3 5.37 0.78 -0.89
C VAL A 3 5.36 -0.52 -1.69
N THR A 4 5.12 -1.65 -1.01
CA THR A 4 5.03 -2.96 -1.66
C THR A 4 3.61 -3.51 -1.66
N LYS A 5 3.23 -4.18 -2.76
CA LYS A 5 1.96 -4.88 -2.94
C LYS A 5 2.22 -6.21 -3.64
N THR A 6 1.56 -7.28 -3.21
CA THR A 6 1.68 -8.59 -3.88
C THR A 6 0.31 -9.23 -4.09
N HIS A 7 0.14 -9.92 -5.23
CA HIS A 7 -1.06 -10.68 -5.55
C HIS A 7 -0.74 -11.92 -6.40
N PRO A 8 -1.58 -12.95 -6.35
CA PRO A 8 -1.40 -14.14 -7.17
C PRO A 8 -1.83 -13.90 -8.61
N ILE A 9 -1.15 -14.56 -9.55
CA ILE A 9 -1.56 -14.70 -10.96
C ILE A 9 -2.17 -16.10 -11.12
N LYS A 10 -3.41 -16.18 -11.60
CA LYS A 10 -4.16 -17.45 -11.65
C LYS A 10 -4.51 -17.93 -13.06
N SER A 11 -4.59 -17.06 -14.04
CA SER A 11 -5.08 -17.42 -15.39
C SER A 11 -4.35 -16.79 -16.55
N THR A 12 -3.75 -15.63 -16.39
CA THR A 12 -3.24 -14.80 -17.50
C THR A 12 -1.76 -14.49 -17.33
N LEU A 13 -0.92 -15.52 -17.06
CA LEU A 13 0.50 -15.33 -16.79
C LEU A 13 1.20 -14.63 -17.98
N LYS A 14 0.99 -15.13 -19.22
CA LYS A 14 1.56 -14.50 -20.41
C LYS A 14 1.14 -13.03 -20.52
N ALA A 15 -0.14 -12.74 -20.44
CA ALA A 15 -0.63 -11.36 -20.52
C ALA A 15 -0.07 -10.45 -19.41
N ALA A 16 0.16 -10.99 -18.20
CA ALA A 16 0.78 -10.26 -17.11
C ALA A 16 2.26 -9.96 -17.39
N ILE A 17 3.00 -10.91 -17.96
CA ILE A 17 4.41 -10.74 -18.37
C ILE A 17 4.49 -9.75 -19.54
N ASP A 18 3.67 -9.91 -20.57
CA ASP A 18 3.62 -9.00 -21.73
C ASP A 18 3.31 -7.55 -21.29
N TYR A 19 2.40 -7.39 -20.31
CA TYR A 19 2.06 -6.06 -19.76
C TYR A 19 3.25 -5.39 -19.09
N ILE A 20 4.03 -6.13 -18.28
CA ILE A 20 5.18 -5.54 -17.59
C ILE A 20 6.37 -5.32 -18.54
N LEU A 21 6.47 -6.10 -19.61
CA LEU A 21 7.51 -5.99 -20.65
C LEU A 21 7.18 -4.95 -21.74
N ASN A 22 6.07 -4.20 -21.62
CA ASN A 22 5.70 -3.21 -22.63
C ASN A 22 6.83 -2.19 -22.82
N PRO A 23 7.41 -2.05 -24.04
CA PRO A 23 8.52 -1.15 -24.31
C PRO A 23 8.24 0.32 -24.01
N GLU A 24 6.99 0.76 -24.19
CA GLU A 24 6.57 2.15 -23.89
C GLU A 24 6.65 2.48 -22.40
N LYS A 25 6.66 1.45 -21.53
CA LYS A 25 6.70 1.61 -20.07
C LYS A 25 8.07 1.37 -19.48
N THR A 26 8.96 0.70 -20.20
CA THR A 26 10.24 0.19 -19.71
C THR A 26 11.44 0.81 -20.44
N ASP A 27 11.28 1.99 -21.02
CA ASP A 27 12.30 2.66 -21.81
C ASP A 27 12.91 1.73 -22.90
N GLY A 28 12.06 1.23 -23.78
CA GLY A 28 12.48 0.30 -24.83
C GLY A 28 12.98 -1.07 -24.33
N LYS A 29 12.53 -1.51 -23.15
CA LYS A 29 12.98 -2.71 -22.43
C LYS A 29 14.38 -2.63 -21.81
N LEU A 30 15.03 -1.47 -21.77
CA LEU A 30 16.31 -1.29 -21.09
C LEU A 30 16.20 -1.57 -19.58
N LEU A 31 15.03 -1.30 -19.00
CA LEU A 31 14.71 -1.53 -17.59
C LEU A 31 13.94 -2.85 -17.39
N ALA A 32 14.40 -3.92 -18.06
CA ALA A 32 13.85 -5.26 -17.92
C ALA A 32 14.97 -6.27 -17.67
N SER A 33 14.79 -7.13 -16.69
CA SER A 33 15.74 -8.19 -16.31
C SER A 33 14.99 -9.47 -15.98
N SER A 34 15.65 -10.61 -16.15
CA SER A 34 15.11 -11.92 -15.74
C SER A 34 16.17 -12.73 -14.99
N PHE A 35 15.71 -13.75 -14.29
CA PHE A 35 16.55 -14.72 -13.61
C PHE A 35 15.96 -16.11 -13.76
N GLY A 36 16.79 -17.07 -14.17
CA GLY A 36 16.38 -18.45 -14.37
C GLY A 36 15.47 -18.69 -15.59
N CYS A 37 15.15 -17.65 -16.37
CA CYS A 37 14.31 -17.72 -17.57
C CYS A 37 14.67 -16.62 -18.57
N GLY A 38 14.23 -16.78 -19.82
CA GLY A 38 14.28 -15.71 -20.81
C GLY A 38 13.15 -14.69 -20.64
N LEU A 39 13.38 -13.43 -21.01
CA LEU A 39 12.35 -12.38 -20.93
C LEU A 39 11.10 -12.72 -21.77
N GLU A 40 11.32 -13.21 -22.99
CA GLU A 40 10.26 -13.48 -23.97
C GLU A 40 9.59 -14.85 -23.78
N THR A 41 10.23 -15.75 -23.03
CA THR A 41 9.83 -17.16 -22.85
C THR A 41 9.44 -17.51 -21.42
N ALA A 42 9.48 -16.54 -20.53
CA ALA A 42 9.27 -16.75 -19.10
C ALA A 42 7.95 -17.47 -18.76
N ASP A 43 6.87 -17.19 -19.47
CA ASP A 43 5.58 -17.86 -19.24
C ASP A 43 5.62 -19.35 -19.54
N ILE A 44 6.35 -19.74 -20.59
CA ILE A 44 6.56 -21.14 -21.00
C ILE A 44 7.48 -21.84 -20.00
N GLU A 45 8.59 -21.20 -19.62
CA GLU A 45 9.57 -21.77 -18.69
C GLU A 45 8.99 -21.95 -17.29
N PHE A 46 8.17 -20.99 -16.81
CA PHE A 46 7.41 -21.14 -15.58
C PHE A 46 6.45 -22.34 -15.63
N ALA A 47 5.82 -22.57 -16.80
CA ALA A 47 4.93 -23.72 -16.98
C ALA A 47 5.71 -25.02 -16.93
N TRP A 48 6.89 -25.11 -17.58
CA TRP A 48 7.77 -26.31 -17.53
C TRP A 48 8.22 -26.64 -16.11
N THR A 49 8.66 -25.64 -15.34
CA THR A 49 9.04 -25.87 -13.94
C THR A 49 7.87 -26.39 -13.11
N ARG A 50 6.66 -25.83 -13.31
CA ARG A 50 5.45 -26.28 -12.61
C ARG A 50 5.05 -27.71 -13.03
N GLU A 51 5.17 -28.05 -14.29
CA GLU A 51 4.92 -29.39 -14.82
C GLU A 51 5.92 -30.39 -14.23
N ALA A 52 7.21 -30.08 -14.23
CA ALA A 52 8.28 -30.90 -13.66
C ALA A 52 8.06 -31.14 -12.14
N ALA A 53 7.51 -30.15 -11.45
CA ALA A 53 7.14 -30.26 -10.02
C ALA A 53 5.82 -31.01 -9.77
N GLY A 54 5.10 -31.41 -10.81
CA GLY A 54 3.75 -31.98 -10.69
C GLY A 54 2.72 -31.02 -10.11
N ASP A 55 2.95 -29.70 -10.23
CA ASP A 55 2.06 -28.70 -9.65
C ASP A 55 0.79 -28.52 -10.48
N ARG A 56 -0.35 -28.87 -9.89
CA ARG A 56 -1.70 -28.68 -10.46
C ARG A 56 -2.48 -27.55 -9.74
N GLY A 57 -1.77 -26.69 -8.98
CA GLY A 57 -2.39 -25.60 -8.28
C GLY A 57 -2.84 -24.46 -9.20
N THR A 58 -3.77 -23.67 -8.72
CA THR A 58 -4.37 -22.56 -9.49
C THR A 58 -3.47 -21.31 -9.59
N HIS A 59 -2.40 -21.23 -8.81
CA HIS A 59 -1.48 -20.09 -8.84
C HIS A 59 -0.36 -20.38 -9.84
N LEU A 60 -0.30 -19.63 -10.94
CA LEU A 60 0.71 -19.76 -11.98
C LEU A 60 1.99 -19.00 -11.63
N GLY A 61 1.85 -17.89 -10.93
CA GLY A 61 2.92 -17.03 -10.49
C GLY A 61 2.44 -16.01 -9.47
N ARG A 62 3.34 -15.14 -9.06
CA ARG A 62 3.06 -14.01 -8.20
C ARG A 62 3.58 -12.73 -8.78
N HIS A 63 2.82 -11.68 -8.58
CA HIS A 63 3.18 -10.33 -8.97
C HIS A 63 3.45 -9.51 -7.70
N LEU A 64 4.67 -9.04 -7.53
CA LEU A 64 5.10 -8.10 -6.53
C LEU A 64 5.33 -6.75 -7.20
N ILE A 65 4.74 -5.70 -6.67
CA ILE A 65 4.91 -4.32 -7.11
C ILE A 65 5.62 -3.56 -5.99
N GLN A 66 6.67 -2.80 -6.34
CA GLN A 66 7.35 -1.88 -5.45
C GLN A 66 7.27 -0.49 -6.07
N SER A 67 6.63 0.47 -5.39
CA SER A 67 6.44 1.84 -5.90
C SER A 67 7.23 2.82 -5.05
N PHE A 68 7.87 3.81 -5.70
CA PHE A 68 8.68 4.83 -5.08
C PHE A 68 7.94 6.19 -5.03
N ALA A 69 8.39 7.12 -4.21
CA ALA A 69 7.84 8.47 -4.23
C ALA A 69 8.34 9.22 -5.48
N VAL A 70 7.56 10.19 -5.91
CA VAL A 70 7.91 11.03 -7.08
C VAL A 70 9.23 11.74 -6.83
N GLY A 71 10.18 11.62 -7.79
CA GLY A 71 11.47 12.31 -7.77
C GLY A 71 12.46 11.80 -6.70
N GLU A 72 12.19 10.67 -6.05
CA GLU A 72 13.04 10.14 -4.96
C GLU A 72 14.21 9.30 -5.46
N THR A 73 14.13 8.74 -6.67
CA THR A 73 15.15 7.86 -7.26
C THR A 73 15.17 7.96 -8.78
N THR A 74 16.23 7.48 -9.42
CA THR A 74 16.31 7.34 -10.89
C THR A 74 15.75 6.01 -11.35
N PRO A 75 15.40 5.84 -12.64
CA PRO A 75 14.94 4.57 -13.19
C PRO A 75 15.93 3.41 -12.99
N GLU A 76 17.22 3.66 -13.20
CA GLU A 76 18.29 2.68 -13.07
C GLU A 76 18.46 2.25 -11.61
N GLU A 77 18.43 3.20 -10.68
CA GLU A 77 18.55 2.91 -9.26
C GLU A 77 17.30 2.17 -8.74
N ALA A 78 16.10 2.55 -9.20
CA ALA A 78 14.87 1.83 -8.90
C ALA A 78 14.93 0.38 -9.40
N HIS A 79 15.48 0.14 -10.60
CA HIS A 79 15.66 -1.19 -11.17
C HIS A 79 16.65 -2.03 -10.34
N LYS A 80 17.78 -1.44 -9.96
CA LYS A 80 18.79 -2.07 -9.09
C LYS A 80 18.19 -2.47 -7.74
N ILE A 81 17.46 -1.57 -7.08
CA ILE A 81 16.74 -1.86 -5.83
C ILE A 81 15.73 -3.01 -6.02
N GLY A 82 15.03 -3.04 -7.16
CA GLY A 82 14.11 -4.13 -7.51
C GLY A 82 14.82 -5.48 -7.65
N MET A 83 16.00 -5.52 -8.27
CA MET A 83 16.83 -6.73 -8.38
C MET A 83 17.32 -7.22 -7.01
N GLU A 84 17.80 -6.32 -6.18
CA GLU A 84 18.21 -6.64 -4.79
C GLU A 84 17.04 -7.19 -3.97
N LEU A 85 15.85 -6.59 -4.12
CA LEU A 85 14.64 -7.08 -3.47
C LEU A 85 14.25 -8.48 -3.96
N ALA A 86 14.31 -8.73 -5.28
CA ALA A 86 14.02 -10.04 -5.88
C ALA A 86 14.97 -11.10 -5.33
N GLN A 87 16.28 -10.84 -5.31
CA GLN A 87 17.29 -11.75 -4.78
C GLN A 87 17.05 -12.04 -3.28
N ALA A 88 16.82 -11.00 -2.48
CA ALA A 88 16.61 -11.15 -1.04
C ALA A 88 15.31 -11.92 -0.69
N VAL A 89 14.26 -11.75 -1.49
CA VAL A 89 12.94 -12.39 -1.24
C VAL A 89 12.89 -13.82 -1.79
N LEU A 90 13.48 -14.05 -2.96
CA LEU A 90 13.38 -15.33 -3.70
C LEU A 90 14.57 -16.25 -3.46
N GLY A 91 15.68 -15.72 -2.96
CA GLY A 91 16.87 -16.51 -2.58
C GLY A 91 17.48 -17.31 -3.73
N GLY A 92 17.36 -16.85 -4.99
CA GLY A 92 17.87 -17.54 -6.18
C GLY A 92 17.13 -18.85 -6.52
N LYS A 93 15.92 -19.06 -5.99
CA LYS A 93 15.20 -20.34 -6.16
C LYS A 93 14.05 -20.30 -7.17
N TYR A 94 13.59 -19.13 -7.54
CA TYR A 94 12.41 -18.94 -8.40
C TYR A 94 12.80 -18.16 -9.64
N GLU A 95 12.34 -18.63 -10.80
CA GLU A 95 12.41 -17.83 -12.02
C GLU A 95 11.60 -16.55 -11.83
N PHE A 96 12.12 -15.45 -12.37
CA PHE A 96 11.38 -14.19 -12.34
C PHE A 96 11.71 -13.28 -13.53
N VAL A 97 10.78 -12.37 -13.80
CA VAL A 97 10.95 -11.20 -14.65
C VAL A 97 10.72 -9.96 -13.80
N LEU A 98 11.67 -9.03 -13.85
CA LEU A 98 11.60 -7.72 -13.21
C LEU A 98 11.60 -6.63 -14.28
N THR A 99 10.70 -5.66 -14.14
CA THR A 99 10.71 -4.44 -14.96
C THR A 99 10.53 -3.21 -14.09
N THR A 100 11.09 -2.08 -14.54
CA THR A 100 10.84 -0.78 -13.95
C THR A 100 10.06 0.06 -14.94
N HIS A 101 8.87 0.49 -14.54
CA HIS A 101 7.99 1.34 -15.33
C HIS A 101 8.24 2.82 -15.05
N VAL A 102 8.33 3.59 -16.14
CA VAL A 102 8.59 5.03 -16.14
C VAL A 102 7.44 5.86 -16.74
N ASP A 103 6.33 5.20 -17.07
CA ASP A 103 5.15 5.78 -17.74
C ASP A 103 4.28 6.67 -16.84
N LYS A 104 4.63 6.81 -15.57
CA LYS A 104 3.89 7.60 -14.57
C LYS A 104 4.81 8.57 -13.82
N ASP A 105 4.21 9.51 -13.11
CA ASP A 105 4.93 10.47 -12.28
C ASP A 105 5.82 9.81 -11.21
N HIS A 106 5.54 8.56 -10.84
CA HIS A 106 6.30 7.79 -9.87
C HIS A 106 6.84 6.49 -10.50
N LEU A 107 8.07 6.16 -10.20
CA LEU A 107 8.69 4.92 -10.63
C LEU A 107 8.12 3.73 -9.85
N HIS A 108 7.96 2.61 -10.54
CA HIS A 108 7.51 1.39 -9.90
C HIS A 108 8.09 0.14 -10.56
N ASN A 109 8.56 -0.77 -9.73
CA ASN A 109 9.04 -2.08 -10.14
C ASN A 109 7.88 -3.07 -10.19
N HIS A 110 7.85 -3.88 -11.24
CA HIS A 110 7.01 -5.04 -11.37
C HIS A 110 7.88 -6.29 -11.37
N LEU A 111 7.72 -7.13 -10.37
CA LEU A 111 8.40 -8.42 -10.26
C LEU A 111 7.35 -9.53 -10.39
N ILE A 112 7.40 -10.30 -11.49
CA ILE A 112 6.59 -11.50 -11.65
C ILE A 112 7.52 -12.71 -11.49
N PHE A 113 7.20 -13.59 -10.55
CA PHE A 113 7.97 -14.80 -10.29
C PHE A 113 7.10 -16.06 -10.26
N ASN A 114 7.72 -17.20 -10.55
CA ASN A 114 7.05 -18.48 -10.60
C ASN A 114 6.47 -18.86 -9.23
N ALA A 115 5.32 -19.52 -9.23
CA ALA A 115 4.70 -20.04 -8.00
C ALA A 115 5.47 -21.24 -7.41
N VAL A 116 6.34 -21.87 -8.18
CA VAL A 116 7.12 -23.04 -7.80
C VAL A 116 8.60 -22.78 -8.03
N SER A 117 9.43 -23.22 -7.11
CA SER A 117 10.90 -23.15 -7.18
C SER A 117 11.43 -24.14 -8.24
N PHE A 118 12.35 -23.69 -9.08
CA PHE A 118 13.04 -24.57 -10.03
C PHE A 118 14.20 -25.35 -9.39
N VAL A 119 14.56 -25.03 -8.14
CA VAL A 119 15.66 -25.68 -7.41
C VAL A 119 15.18 -26.88 -6.61
N ASP A 120 14.09 -26.73 -5.85
CA ASP A 120 13.59 -27.75 -4.91
C ASP A 120 12.12 -28.11 -5.16
N TYR A 121 11.52 -27.59 -6.23
CA TYR A 121 10.14 -27.82 -6.65
C TYR A 121 9.08 -27.52 -5.59
N LYS A 122 9.44 -26.69 -4.60
CA LYS A 122 8.51 -26.27 -3.56
C LYS A 122 7.73 -25.04 -3.96
N LYS A 123 6.47 -25.01 -3.56
CA LYS A 123 5.60 -23.84 -3.76
C LYS A 123 6.03 -22.67 -2.89
N TYR A 124 5.93 -21.47 -3.45
CA TYR A 124 6.09 -20.25 -2.69
C TYR A 124 4.94 -20.08 -1.69
N HIS A 125 5.28 -20.04 -0.41
CA HIS A 125 4.31 -19.82 0.67
C HIS A 125 4.01 -18.34 0.85
N SER A 126 2.83 -17.93 0.36
CA SER A 126 2.35 -16.56 0.56
C SER A 126 1.31 -16.51 1.66
N ASN A 127 1.67 -15.84 2.72
CA ASN A 127 0.83 -15.61 3.88
C ASN A 127 1.10 -14.19 4.44
N LYS A 128 0.45 -13.84 5.54
CA LYS A 128 0.63 -12.53 6.18
C LYS A 128 2.09 -12.29 6.63
N GLN A 129 2.79 -13.34 7.07
CA GLN A 129 4.19 -13.23 7.52
C GLN A 129 5.13 -12.94 6.34
N SER A 130 4.99 -13.67 5.21
CA SER A 130 5.79 -13.41 4.00
C SER A 130 5.54 -12.01 3.43
N TYR A 131 4.29 -11.55 3.47
CA TYR A 131 3.95 -10.18 3.08
C TYR A 131 4.68 -9.13 3.93
N HIS A 132 4.67 -9.30 5.25
CA HIS A 132 5.42 -8.41 6.14
C HIS A 132 6.94 -8.53 5.98
N ALA A 133 7.46 -9.74 5.66
CA ALA A 133 8.87 -9.95 5.38
C ALA A 133 9.30 -9.19 4.11
N ILE A 134 8.55 -9.30 3.03
CA ILE A 134 8.79 -8.55 1.78
C ILE A 134 8.86 -7.04 2.08
N ARG A 135 7.89 -6.52 2.82
CA ARG A 135 7.85 -5.10 3.18
C ARG A 135 9.08 -4.67 3.98
N ARG A 136 9.44 -5.41 5.03
CA ARG A 136 10.63 -5.09 5.83
C ARG A 136 11.93 -5.16 5.01
N THR A 137 12.03 -6.13 4.10
CA THR A 137 13.18 -6.26 3.19
C THR A 137 13.26 -5.06 2.25
N SER A 138 12.13 -4.66 1.64
CA SER A 138 12.05 -3.47 0.81
C SER A 138 12.42 -2.20 1.59
N ASP A 139 11.89 -2.03 2.80
CA ASP A 139 12.19 -0.87 3.66
C ASP A 139 13.68 -0.82 4.03
N ARG A 140 14.32 -1.98 4.30
CA ARG A 140 15.76 -2.07 4.60
C ARG A 140 16.59 -1.65 3.38
N ILE A 141 16.34 -2.26 2.22
CA ILE A 141 17.07 -1.96 0.97
C ILE A 141 16.90 -0.48 0.61
N CYS A 142 15.68 0.07 0.66
CA CYS A 142 15.45 1.50 0.39
C CYS A 142 16.26 2.41 1.33
N LYS A 143 16.37 2.07 2.62
CA LYS A 143 17.21 2.83 3.57
C LYS A 143 18.70 2.75 3.22
N GLU A 144 19.20 1.57 2.83
CA GLU A 144 20.58 1.35 2.40
C GLU A 144 20.94 2.20 1.17
N HIS A 145 19.96 2.47 0.29
CA HIS A 145 20.06 3.36 -0.87
C HIS A 145 19.67 4.83 -0.56
N GLY A 146 19.52 5.21 0.71
CA GLY A 146 19.20 6.58 1.12
C GLY A 146 17.78 7.04 0.83
N LEU A 147 16.86 6.12 0.48
CA LEU A 147 15.48 6.43 0.19
C LEU A 147 14.60 6.44 1.44
N SER A 148 13.52 7.22 1.40
CA SER A 148 12.57 7.27 2.48
C SER A 148 11.71 6.00 2.57
N VAL A 149 11.29 5.63 3.77
CA VAL A 149 10.41 4.48 4.02
C VAL A 149 9.14 4.90 4.74
N VAL A 150 8.10 4.07 4.63
CA VAL A 150 6.85 4.30 5.37
C VAL A 150 7.08 4.02 6.84
N VAL A 151 7.12 5.06 7.65
CA VAL A 151 7.05 4.91 9.10
C VAL A 151 5.58 4.67 9.48
N PRO A 152 5.23 3.53 10.10
CA PRO A 152 3.86 3.28 10.52
C PRO A 152 3.43 4.35 11.52
N GLY A 153 2.44 5.15 11.15
CA GLY A 153 1.81 6.13 12.05
C GLY A 153 0.98 5.45 13.14
N GLN A 154 0.50 6.22 14.10
CA GLN A 154 -0.44 5.76 15.13
C GLN A 154 -1.82 5.46 14.52
N ASP A 155 -2.15 6.08 13.41
CA ASP A 155 -3.42 5.95 12.72
C ASP A 155 -3.42 4.79 11.73
N LYS A 156 -4.54 4.08 11.65
CA LYS A 156 -4.75 3.08 10.61
C LYS A 156 -4.76 3.75 9.23
N GLY A 157 -4.03 3.18 8.28
CA GLY A 157 -4.06 3.63 6.90
C GLY A 157 -5.49 3.62 6.32
N LYS A 158 -5.75 4.50 5.36
CA LYS A 158 -7.04 4.55 4.66
C LYS A 158 -7.22 3.32 3.77
N SER A 159 -8.45 2.77 3.73
CA SER A 159 -8.80 1.77 2.72
C SER A 159 -8.86 2.44 1.33
N TYR A 160 -8.73 1.66 0.26
CA TYR A 160 -8.87 2.19 -1.10
C TYR A 160 -10.23 2.86 -1.33
N ALA A 161 -11.31 2.28 -0.79
CA ALA A 161 -12.66 2.86 -0.86
C ALA A 161 -12.72 4.23 -0.15
N GLU A 162 -12.12 4.36 1.03
CA GLU A 162 -12.05 5.63 1.76
C GLU A 162 -11.20 6.67 1.03
N TYR A 163 -10.06 6.25 0.46
CA TYR A 163 -9.20 7.12 -0.35
C TYR A 163 -9.96 7.67 -1.57
N THR A 164 -10.67 6.80 -2.28
CA THR A 164 -11.46 7.19 -3.47
C THR A 164 -12.61 8.11 -3.09
N ALA A 165 -13.34 7.80 -2.01
CA ALA A 165 -14.43 8.63 -1.51
C ALA A 165 -13.94 10.02 -1.08
N GLU A 166 -12.77 10.11 -0.46
CA GLU A 166 -12.14 11.37 -0.09
C GLU A 166 -11.77 12.19 -1.33
N LYS A 167 -11.12 11.57 -2.34
CA LYS A 167 -10.77 12.21 -3.61
C LYS A 167 -11.99 12.73 -4.38
N GLN A 168 -13.11 12.00 -4.30
CA GLN A 168 -14.39 12.38 -4.91
C GLN A 168 -15.22 13.34 -4.05
N GLY A 169 -14.76 13.72 -2.85
CA GLY A 169 -15.51 14.57 -1.92
C GLY A 169 -16.75 13.90 -1.30
N THR A 170 -16.86 12.56 -1.39
CA THR A 170 -18.02 11.81 -0.87
C THR A 170 -17.75 11.17 0.51
N SER A 171 -16.52 11.21 1.03
CA SER A 171 -16.15 10.63 2.31
C SER A 171 -16.85 11.32 3.49
N TYR A 172 -17.70 10.59 4.20
CA TYR A 172 -18.34 11.07 5.44
C TYR A 172 -17.31 11.37 6.55
N LYS A 173 -16.21 10.61 6.61
CA LYS A 173 -15.15 10.86 7.59
C LYS A 173 -14.38 12.14 7.30
N ALA A 174 -14.06 12.41 6.04
CA ALA A 174 -13.40 13.65 5.64
C ALA A 174 -14.29 14.86 5.94
N LYS A 175 -15.58 14.80 5.58
CA LYS A 175 -16.56 15.86 5.88
C LYS A 175 -16.68 16.11 7.38
N LEU A 176 -16.76 15.07 8.21
CA LEU A 176 -16.82 15.19 9.65
C LEU A 176 -15.55 15.81 10.24
N LYS A 177 -14.36 15.43 9.77
CA LYS A 177 -13.09 16.05 10.18
C LYS A 177 -13.08 17.53 9.86
N THR A 178 -13.43 17.90 8.64
CA THR A 178 -13.51 19.30 8.23
C THR A 178 -14.48 20.09 9.09
N ALA A 179 -15.67 19.55 9.40
CA ALA A 179 -16.64 20.21 10.28
C ALA A 179 -16.08 20.43 11.68
N ILE A 180 -15.44 19.41 12.28
CA ILE A 180 -14.79 19.53 13.60
C ILE A 180 -13.68 20.58 13.56
N ASP A 181 -12.79 20.54 12.56
CA ASP A 181 -11.65 21.45 12.44
C ASP A 181 -12.10 22.91 12.26
N THR A 182 -13.19 23.13 11.52
CA THR A 182 -13.79 24.46 11.33
C THR A 182 -14.41 25.00 12.62
N LEU A 183 -15.02 24.14 13.41
CA LEU A 183 -15.73 24.55 14.62
C LEU A 183 -14.79 24.76 15.84
N ILE A 184 -13.70 24.01 15.95
CA ILE A 184 -12.77 24.09 17.10
C ILE A 184 -12.39 25.54 17.47
N PRO A 185 -11.98 26.43 16.52
CA PRO A 185 -11.63 27.80 16.88
C PRO A 185 -12.82 28.69 17.22
N GLN A 186 -14.06 28.22 17.03
CA GLN A 186 -15.29 29.01 17.17
C GLN A 186 -16.11 28.65 18.41
N VAL A 187 -15.69 27.60 19.14
CA VAL A 187 -16.42 27.08 20.30
C VAL A 187 -15.63 27.25 21.60
N LYS A 188 -16.32 27.42 22.73
CA LYS A 188 -15.71 27.59 24.04
C LYS A 188 -15.36 26.27 24.72
N ASP A 189 -16.16 25.26 24.47
CA ASP A 189 -16.02 23.94 25.07
C ASP A 189 -16.51 22.81 24.13
N PHE A 190 -16.38 21.59 24.62
CA PHE A 190 -16.75 20.41 23.86
C PHE A 190 -18.26 20.24 23.69
N ASP A 191 -19.05 20.66 24.65
CA ASP A 191 -20.51 20.56 24.61
C ASP A 191 -21.09 21.52 23.56
N GLU A 192 -20.53 22.72 23.47
CA GLU A 192 -20.86 23.65 22.40
C GLU A 192 -20.49 23.09 21.02
N LEU A 193 -19.34 22.41 20.89
CA LEU A 193 -18.95 21.72 19.65
C LEU A 193 -20.00 20.67 19.24
N LEU A 194 -20.44 19.85 20.19
CA LEU A 194 -21.46 18.82 19.94
C LEU A 194 -22.77 19.45 19.47
N ARG A 195 -23.24 20.52 20.16
CA ARG A 195 -24.45 21.23 19.77
C ARG A 195 -24.37 21.79 18.36
N ARG A 196 -23.26 22.44 18.00
CA ARG A 196 -23.05 22.98 16.67
C ARG A 196 -23.01 21.90 15.58
N LEU A 197 -22.39 20.74 15.86
CA LEU A 197 -22.42 19.61 14.94
C LEU A 197 -23.85 19.05 14.75
N GLN A 198 -24.69 19.07 15.81
CA GLN A 198 -26.11 18.70 15.68
C GLN A 198 -26.88 19.70 14.81
N GLU A 199 -26.64 21.01 14.98
CA GLU A 199 -27.21 22.06 14.14
C GLU A 199 -26.81 21.89 12.64
N MET A 200 -25.61 21.35 12.38
CA MET A 200 -25.14 20.99 11.03
C MET A 200 -25.72 19.67 10.51
N GLY A 201 -26.64 19.02 11.24
CA GLY A 201 -27.32 17.80 10.82
C GLY A 201 -26.60 16.50 11.16
N TYR A 202 -25.62 16.52 12.07
CA TYR A 202 -25.02 15.28 12.57
C TYR A 202 -25.83 14.72 13.74
N GLU A 203 -26.20 13.45 13.65
CA GLU A 203 -26.70 12.72 14.80
C GLU A 203 -25.53 12.30 15.70
N ILE A 204 -25.68 12.49 17.00
CA ILE A 204 -24.66 12.19 18.01
C ILE A 204 -25.13 11.07 18.92
N LYS A 205 -24.33 10.03 19.03
CA LYS A 205 -24.53 8.95 20.00
C LYS A 205 -23.42 9.00 21.04
N GLN A 206 -23.81 9.27 22.30
CA GLN A 206 -22.93 9.23 23.45
C GLN A 206 -22.95 7.83 24.08
N GLY A 207 -21.77 7.25 24.33
CA GLY A 207 -21.56 5.93 24.91
C GLY A 207 -20.10 5.83 25.36
N LYS A 208 -19.55 4.61 25.44
CA LYS A 208 -18.11 4.44 25.73
C LYS A 208 -17.20 5.28 24.80
N TYR A 209 -17.67 5.59 23.59
CA TYR A 209 -17.02 6.49 22.64
C TYR A 209 -18.11 7.31 21.94
N ILE A 210 -17.85 8.60 21.76
CA ILE A 210 -18.75 9.45 20.99
C ILE A 210 -18.69 9.03 19.51
N SER A 211 -19.84 9.01 18.87
CA SER A 211 -20.01 8.61 17.49
C SER A 211 -20.96 9.57 16.77
N PHE A 212 -20.69 9.83 15.52
CA PHE A 212 -21.42 10.75 14.67
C PHE A 212 -21.98 10.04 13.44
N ARG A 213 -23.16 10.47 12.98
CA ARG A 213 -23.78 10.02 11.74
C ARG A 213 -24.28 11.23 10.97
N ALA A 214 -23.82 11.40 9.74
CA ALA A 214 -24.35 12.42 8.84
C ALA A 214 -25.63 11.96 8.16
N ALA A 215 -26.41 12.87 7.63
CA ALA A 215 -27.58 12.55 6.80
C ALA A 215 -27.15 11.66 5.61
N GLY A 216 -27.87 10.57 5.34
CA GLY A 216 -27.55 9.59 4.29
C GLY A 216 -26.46 8.58 4.66
N GLN A 217 -25.86 8.65 5.83
CA GLN A 217 -24.89 7.67 6.31
C GLN A 217 -25.60 6.55 7.09
N GLU A 218 -25.34 5.27 6.73
CA GLU A 218 -25.95 4.13 7.42
C GLU A 218 -25.36 3.88 8.82
N ARG A 219 -24.04 4.03 8.97
CA ARG A 219 -23.31 3.64 10.19
C ARG A 219 -22.70 4.83 10.90
N PHE A 220 -22.78 4.82 12.22
CA PHE A 220 -22.09 5.81 13.04
C PHE A 220 -20.57 5.71 12.92
N THR A 221 -19.91 6.85 12.79
CA THR A 221 -18.45 7.00 12.79
C THR A 221 -17.99 7.37 14.20
N ARG A 222 -17.17 6.53 14.84
CA ARG A 222 -16.59 6.81 16.16
C ARG A 222 -15.43 7.79 16.04
N THR A 223 -15.32 8.74 16.96
CA THR A 223 -14.22 9.72 17.01
C THR A 223 -12.85 9.08 16.90
N LYS A 224 -12.58 8.00 17.63
CA LYS A 224 -11.29 7.28 17.58
C LYS A 224 -10.92 6.72 16.19
N THR A 225 -11.87 6.56 15.26
CA THR A 225 -11.61 6.08 13.90
C THR A 225 -11.26 7.19 12.93
N LEU A 226 -11.37 8.43 13.37
CA LEU A 226 -10.97 9.61 12.60
C LEU A 226 -9.46 9.90 12.72
N GLY A 227 -8.80 9.36 13.76
CA GLY A 227 -7.39 9.55 14.02
C GLY A 227 -7.11 10.08 15.43
N ALA A 228 -5.84 10.10 15.83
CA ALA A 228 -5.43 10.46 17.19
C ALA A 228 -5.84 11.89 17.59
N ALA A 229 -5.80 12.84 16.62
CA ALA A 229 -6.20 14.23 16.85
C ALA A 229 -7.72 14.46 17.00
N TYR A 230 -8.53 13.41 16.81
CA TYR A 230 -9.99 13.48 16.84
C TYR A 230 -10.59 12.62 17.94
N THR A 231 -9.80 12.11 18.88
CA THR A 231 -10.33 11.53 20.11
C THR A 231 -11.02 12.63 20.94
N GLU A 232 -11.91 12.26 21.84
CA GLU A 232 -12.63 13.24 22.69
C GLU A 232 -11.64 14.10 23.48
N GLU A 233 -10.62 13.47 24.07
CA GLU A 233 -9.57 14.13 24.82
C GLU A 233 -8.78 15.09 23.94
N ALA A 234 -8.35 14.63 22.74
CA ALA A 234 -7.60 15.46 21.81
C ALA A 234 -8.41 16.66 21.30
N ILE A 235 -9.71 16.50 21.05
CA ILE A 235 -10.58 17.61 20.65
C ILE A 235 -10.71 18.61 21.80
N LYS A 236 -10.91 18.17 23.04
CA LYS A 236 -10.95 19.03 24.22
C LYS A 236 -9.64 19.82 24.42
N GLU A 237 -8.49 19.17 24.21
CA GLU A 237 -7.17 19.82 24.25
C GLU A 237 -7.00 20.85 23.12
N ARG A 238 -7.49 20.54 21.91
CA ARG A 238 -7.44 21.45 20.75
C ARG A 238 -8.30 22.70 20.99
N ILE A 239 -9.47 22.55 21.55
CA ILE A 239 -10.34 23.68 21.92
C ILE A 239 -9.65 24.58 22.95
N LYS A 240 -8.93 24.00 23.92
CA LYS A 240 -8.15 24.75 24.92
C LYS A 240 -6.83 25.32 24.40
N GLY A 241 -6.43 25.01 23.15
CA GLY A 241 -5.16 25.44 22.57
C GLY A 241 -3.91 24.76 23.14
N VAL A 242 -4.06 23.64 23.86
CA VAL A 242 -2.94 22.92 24.54
C VAL A 242 -2.61 21.58 23.88
N TYR A 243 -3.23 21.26 22.75
CA TYR A 243 -2.98 19.99 22.05
C TYR A 243 -1.57 19.95 21.44
N VAL A 244 -0.78 18.96 21.86
CA VAL A 244 0.50 18.64 21.24
C VAL A 244 0.37 17.29 20.52
N ALA A 245 0.60 17.27 19.22
CA ALA A 245 0.60 16.03 18.45
C ALA A 245 1.68 15.08 19.00
N LYS A 246 1.27 13.89 19.46
CA LYS A 246 2.20 12.87 19.96
C LYS A 246 3.04 12.34 18.79
N THR A 247 4.22 12.93 18.57
CA THR A 247 5.25 12.36 17.70
C THR A 247 5.86 11.16 18.41
N LYS A 248 5.90 10.01 17.74
CA LYS A 248 6.73 8.90 18.21
C LYS A 248 8.19 9.33 18.09
N THR A 249 8.88 9.46 19.22
CA THR A 249 10.34 9.40 19.24
C THR A 249 10.75 8.04 18.68
N LEU A 250 11.62 8.05 17.67
CA LEU A 250 12.23 6.89 17.04
C LEU A 250 13.11 6.12 18.01
#